data_dd2f9c51d6778d22ef4bf85a53946aa2
#
_entry.id   dd2f9c51d6778d22ef4bf85a53946aa2
#
_cell.length_a   1.000
_cell.length_b   1.000
_cell.length_c   1.000
_cell.angle_alpha   90.00
_cell.angle_beta   90.00
_cell.angle_gamma   90.00
#
_symmetry.space_group_name_H-M   'P 1'
#
loop_
_entity.id
_entity.type
_entity.pdbx_description
1 polymer ?
#
loop_
_entity_poly.entity_id
_entity_poly.type
_entity_poly.pdbx_seq_one_letter_code
_entity_poly.pdbx_strand_id
1 'polypeptide(L)'
;MRISILLFKPRLRIPFYGSPTIEWNFYIQGITHNISNGFSIFRVIMDKRIENAMNELINTEIWSTGLYLSLQVYFEDKRLPILSSLLNSQAQDNMNKVYQMMNRICHDGGCVAINEMKRDTHEWTTPLNALNELLEHEQYISCQVNTFLILCRNVNMSFHSFISGLYADRIYVSTVFMELLRILAKENERRLPYF
;
A
#
# COMPACT_ATOMS: atom_id res chain seq x y z
N MET A 1 -10.45 -39.37 25.01
CA MET A 1 -9.64 -38.14 25.09
C MET A 1 -10.15 -37.20 24.00
N ARG A 2 -10.97 -36.20 24.38
CA ARG A 2 -11.58 -35.26 23.40
C ARG A 2 -10.59 -34.12 23.14
N ILE A 3 -10.06 -34.04 21.93
CA ILE A 3 -9.22 -32.95 21.50
C ILE A 3 -10.18 -31.83 21.04
N SER A 4 -10.29 -30.78 21.86
CA SER A 4 -11.00 -29.56 21.47
C SER A 4 -10.11 -28.80 20.47
N ILE A 5 -10.48 -28.85 19.20
CA ILE A 5 -9.87 -28.02 18.15
C ILE A 5 -10.39 -26.62 18.37
N LEU A 6 -9.57 -25.77 18.97
CA LEU A 6 -9.82 -24.32 19.01
C LEU A 6 -9.67 -23.78 17.59
N LEU A 7 -10.79 -23.66 16.90
CA LEU A 7 -10.89 -22.92 15.63
C LEU A 7 -10.55 -21.46 15.88
N PHE A 8 -9.35 -21.08 15.47
CA PHE A 8 -8.92 -19.69 15.51
C PHE A 8 -9.63 -18.91 14.39
N LYS A 9 -10.59 -18.07 14.76
CA LYS A 9 -11.14 -17.06 13.86
C LYS A 9 -10.10 -15.95 13.69
N PRO A 10 -9.65 -15.63 12.47
CA PRO A 10 -8.88 -14.43 12.24
C PRO A 10 -9.75 -13.22 12.63
N ARG A 11 -9.26 -12.38 13.53
CA ARG A 11 -9.93 -11.14 13.90
C ARG A 11 -9.65 -10.09 12.82
N LEU A 12 -10.37 -10.19 11.70
CA LEU A 12 -10.48 -9.08 10.77
C LEU A 12 -11.59 -8.18 11.32
N ARG A 13 -11.26 -7.01 11.84
CA ARG A 13 -12.25 -5.97 12.16
C ARG A 13 -12.44 -5.12 10.91
N ILE A 14 -13.26 -5.59 9.98
CA ILE A 14 -13.80 -4.77 8.90
C ILE A 14 -15.26 -4.46 9.30
N PRO A 15 -15.70 -3.21 9.37
CA PRO A 15 -17.12 -2.91 9.46
C PRO A 15 -17.74 -3.15 8.08
N PHE A 16 -18.35 -4.32 7.88
CA PHE A 16 -19.11 -4.63 6.66
C PHE A 16 -20.54 -4.14 6.78
N TYR A 17 -20.95 -3.27 5.88
CA TYR A 17 -22.34 -3.06 5.50
C TYR A 17 -22.64 -3.96 4.30
N GLY A 18 -23.48 -4.99 4.52
CA GLY A 18 -24.28 -5.63 3.50
C GLY A 18 -23.71 -6.85 2.78
N SER A 19 -24.26 -8.01 3.13
CA SER A 19 -24.37 -9.29 2.42
C SER A 19 -23.23 -10.32 2.60
N PRO A 20 -23.59 -11.58 2.99
CA PRO A 20 -22.61 -12.63 3.27
C PRO A 20 -22.41 -13.50 2.03
N THR A 21 -21.20 -13.93 1.84
CA THR A 21 -20.69 -15.08 1.09
C THR A 21 -19.57 -14.70 0.13
N ILE A 22 -18.38 -14.62 0.70
CA ILE A 22 -17.15 -14.97 -0.03
C ILE A 22 -16.50 -16.08 0.80
N GLU A 23 -16.55 -17.29 0.28
CA GLU A 23 -15.97 -18.47 0.91
C GLU A 23 -14.44 -18.36 0.95
N TRP A 24 -13.93 -18.38 2.16
CA TRP A 24 -12.49 -18.35 2.46
C TRP A 24 -11.88 -19.76 2.38
N ASN A 25 -11.88 -20.39 1.21
CA ASN A 25 -11.34 -21.73 1.03
C ASN A 25 -9.81 -21.81 0.83
N PHE A 26 -9.10 -20.67 0.81
CA PHE A 26 -7.65 -20.68 0.56
C PHE A 26 -6.75 -20.85 1.79
N TYR A 27 -7.29 -20.85 3.02
CA TYR A 27 -6.47 -20.83 4.23
C TYR A 27 -6.21 -22.20 4.87
N ILE A 28 -6.84 -23.27 4.41
CA ILE A 28 -6.80 -24.59 5.11
C ILE A 28 -5.69 -25.49 4.58
N GLN A 29 -5.15 -25.30 3.38
CA GLN A 29 -4.15 -26.21 2.80
C GLN A 29 -2.72 -26.07 3.37
N GLY A 30 -2.40 -24.93 4.03
CA GLY A 30 -1.07 -24.74 4.66
C GLY A 30 -0.91 -25.36 6.04
N ILE A 31 -1.99 -25.69 6.74
CA ILE A 31 -1.96 -26.10 8.16
C ILE A 31 -1.90 -27.61 8.34
N THR A 32 -2.31 -28.42 7.37
CA THR A 32 -2.46 -29.88 7.54
C THR A 32 -1.17 -30.67 7.37
N HIS A 33 -0.08 -30.08 6.87
CA HIS A 33 1.15 -30.82 6.57
C HIS A 33 2.18 -30.90 7.72
N ASN A 34 1.98 -30.23 8.86
CA ASN A 34 2.98 -30.16 9.93
C ASN A 34 2.54 -30.72 11.30
N ILE A 35 1.48 -31.53 11.38
CA ILE A 35 1.02 -32.08 12.67
C ILE A 35 1.74 -33.39 13.05
N SER A 36 2.53 -34.02 12.18
CA SER A 36 3.12 -35.33 12.41
C SER A 36 4.47 -35.35 13.15
N ASN A 37 5.13 -34.24 13.33
CA ASN A 37 6.40 -34.19 14.06
C ASN A 37 6.25 -33.22 15.23
N GLY A 38 6.25 -33.75 16.46
CA GLY A 38 6.10 -33.02 17.74
C GLY A 38 6.96 -31.77 17.96
N PHE A 39 6.93 -30.85 17.03
CA PHE A 39 7.57 -29.57 17.12
C PHE A 39 6.69 -28.63 17.97
N SER A 40 7.21 -28.26 19.12
CA SER A 40 6.70 -27.10 19.87
C SER A 40 6.68 -25.90 18.93
N ILE A 41 5.47 -25.50 18.48
CA ILE A 41 5.28 -24.29 17.66
C ILE A 41 5.53 -23.10 18.60
N PHE A 42 6.79 -22.67 18.69
CA PHE A 42 7.08 -21.34 19.17
C PHE A 42 6.45 -20.38 18.16
N ARG A 43 5.24 -19.95 18.45
CA ARG A 43 4.56 -18.90 17.69
C ARG A 43 5.41 -17.64 17.83
N VAL A 44 6.16 -17.28 16.80
CA VAL A 44 6.84 -15.99 16.75
C VAL A 44 5.75 -14.95 16.80
N ILE A 45 5.62 -14.27 17.94
CA ILE A 45 4.70 -13.14 18.06
C ILE A 45 5.39 -11.96 17.38
N MET A 46 4.75 -11.41 16.36
CA MET A 46 5.24 -10.23 15.66
C MET A 46 5.44 -9.07 16.65
N ASP A 47 6.57 -8.37 16.55
CA ASP A 47 6.81 -7.16 17.35
C ASP A 47 5.71 -6.12 17.08
N LYS A 48 5.08 -5.64 18.14
CA LYS A 48 3.91 -4.77 18.03
C LYS A 48 4.23 -3.42 17.36
N ARG A 49 5.45 -2.95 17.47
CA ARG A 49 5.90 -1.72 16.79
C ARG A 49 5.98 -1.93 15.28
N ILE A 50 6.49 -3.08 14.85
CA ILE A 50 6.54 -3.48 13.43
C ILE A 50 5.12 -3.66 12.89
N GLU A 51 4.26 -4.38 13.62
CA GLU A 51 2.86 -4.59 13.25
C GLU A 51 2.11 -3.27 13.04
N ASN A 52 2.24 -2.34 14.01
CA ASN A 52 1.58 -1.05 13.92
C ASN A 52 2.10 -0.23 12.74
N ALA A 53 3.42 -0.12 12.56
CA ALA A 53 4.01 0.62 11.45
C ALA A 53 3.65 0.01 10.08
N MET A 54 3.58 -1.32 9.98
CA MET A 54 3.11 -1.98 8.77
C MET A 54 1.64 -1.71 8.48
N ASN A 55 0.78 -1.72 9.50
CA ASN A 55 -0.63 -1.38 9.34
C ASN A 55 -0.83 0.09 8.93
N GLU A 56 -0.05 1.02 9.48
CA GLU A 56 -0.04 2.41 9.03
C GLU A 56 0.36 2.52 7.55
N LEU A 57 1.41 1.83 7.15
CA LEU A 57 1.87 1.83 5.77
C LEU A 57 0.83 1.20 4.82
N ILE A 58 0.20 0.08 5.20
CA ILE A 58 -0.90 -0.54 4.45
C ILE A 58 -2.03 0.46 4.21
N ASN A 59 -2.47 1.15 5.27
CA ASN A 59 -3.57 2.13 5.16
C ASN A 59 -3.18 3.32 4.28
N THR A 60 -1.93 3.79 4.37
CA THR A 60 -1.40 4.85 3.50
C THR A 60 -1.39 4.40 2.04
N GLU A 61 -0.95 3.18 1.73
CA GLU A 61 -0.92 2.66 0.35
C GLU A 61 -2.31 2.42 -0.24
N ILE A 62 -3.28 2.00 0.57
CA ILE A 62 -4.68 1.90 0.14
C ILE A 62 -5.22 3.30 -0.21
N TRP A 63 -4.95 4.30 0.62
CA TRP A 63 -5.33 5.68 0.34
C TRP A 63 -4.64 6.22 -0.92
N SER A 64 -3.34 5.96 -1.09
CA SER A 64 -2.58 6.31 -2.29
C SER A 64 -3.18 5.72 -3.55
N THR A 65 -3.63 4.47 -3.48
CA THR A 65 -4.31 3.81 -4.61
C THR A 65 -5.55 4.60 -5.02
N GLY A 66 -6.36 5.05 -4.06
CA GLY A 66 -7.52 5.90 -4.32
C GLY A 66 -7.15 7.22 -5.00
N LEU A 67 -6.09 7.89 -4.52
CA LEU A 67 -5.57 9.12 -5.13
C LEU A 67 -5.11 8.88 -6.58
N TYR A 68 -4.34 7.82 -6.83
CA TYR A 68 -3.86 7.52 -8.19
C TYR A 68 -5.00 7.21 -9.16
N LEU A 69 -6.02 6.47 -8.73
CA LEU A 69 -7.21 6.22 -9.55
C LEU A 69 -7.99 7.50 -9.84
N SER A 70 -8.12 8.39 -8.87
CA SER A 70 -8.76 9.70 -9.05
C SER A 70 -7.99 10.58 -10.02
N LEU A 71 -6.67 10.64 -9.89
CA LEU A 71 -5.78 11.36 -10.81
C LEU A 71 -5.78 10.74 -12.21
N GLN A 72 -5.83 9.41 -12.30
CA GLN A 72 -5.94 8.71 -13.58
C GLN A 72 -7.16 9.18 -14.36
N VAL A 73 -8.34 9.22 -13.73
CA VAL A 73 -9.58 9.68 -14.36
C VAL A 73 -9.48 11.16 -14.75
N TYR A 74 -8.91 12.00 -13.89
CA TYR A 74 -8.69 13.42 -14.16
C TYR A 74 -7.79 13.63 -15.38
N PHE A 75 -6.66 12.92 -15.49
CA PHE A 75 -5.74 13.08 -16.62
C PHE A 75 -6.30 12.48 -17.92
N GLU A 76 -7.15 11.45 -17.83
CA GLU A 76 -7.89 10.95 -18.99
C GLU A 76 -8.82 12.03 -19.57
N ASP A 77 -9.58 12.70 -18.69
CA ASP A 77 -10.45 13.84 -19.08
C ASP A 77 -9.65 14.98 -19.72
N LYS A 78 -8.45 15.25 -19.20
CA LYS A 78 -7.53 16.27 -19.76
C LYS A 78 -6.79 15.83 -21.02
N ARG A 79 -7.04 14.64 -21.55
CA ARG A 79 -6.39 14.05 -22.72
C ARG A 79 -4.87 13.93 -22.56
N LEU A 80 -4.45 13.50 -21.38
CA LEU A 80 -3.06 13.22 -21.02
C LEU A 80 -2.85 11.71 -20.78
N PRO A 81 -2.96 10.86 -21.82
CA PRO A 81 -3.06 9.40 -21.69
C PRO A 81 -1.78 8.77 -21.09
N ILE A 82 -0.63 9.38 -21.26
CA ILE A 82 0.63 8.89 -20.68
C ILE A 82 0.56 8.95 -19.16
N LEU A 83 0.08 10.07 -18.58
CA LEU A 83 -0.09 10.23 -17.14
C LEU A 83 -1.18 9.30 -16.61
N SER A 84 -2.30 9.21 -17.30
CA SER A 84 -3.40 8.31 -16.96
C SER A 84 -2.91 6.85 -16.89
N SER A 85 -2.21 6.36 -17.92
CA SER A 85 -1.68 5.01 -17.96
C SER A 85 -0.65 4.72 -16.85
N LEU A 86 0.25 5.67 -16.59
CA LEU A 86 1.26 5.55 -15.53
C LEU A 86 0.60 5.44 -14.15
N LEU A 87 -0.40 6.26 -13.86
CA LEU A 87 -1.11 6.25 -12.58
C LEU A 87 -1.92 4.97 -12.39
N ASN A 88 -2.53 4.45 -13.44
CA ASN A 88 -3.20 3.15 -13.39
C ASN A 88 -2.23 2.02 -13.01
N SER A 89 -1.04 2.01 -13.61
CA SER A 89 0.01 1.03 -13.27
C SER A 89 0.43 1.18 -11.81
N GLN A 90 0.65 2.41 -11.34
CA GLN A 90 1.03 2.66 -9.94
C GLN A 90 -0.05 2.24 -8.93
N ALA A 91 -1.34 2.45 -9.26
CA ALA A 91 -2.45 1.99 -8.43
C ALA A 91 -2.43 0.47 -8.27
N GLN A 92 -2.19 -0.28 -9.35
CA GLN A 92 -2.09 -1.73 -9.32
C GLN A 92 -0.87 -2.20 -8.51
N ASP A 93 0.29 -1.58 -8.71
CA ASP A 93 1.52 -1.90 -7.98
C ASP A 93 1.37 -1.64 -6.47
N ASN A 94 0.72 -0.55 -6.09
CA ASN A 94 0.44 -0.26 -4.69
C ASN A 94 -0.45 -1.32 -4.05
N MET A 95 -1.52 -1.74 -4.72
CA MET A 95 -2.36 -2.82 -4.20
C MET A 95 -1.61 -4.14 -4.08
N ASN A 96 -0.71 -4.45 -5.01
CA ASN A 96 0.15 -5.62 -4.89
C ASN A 96 1.05 -5.55 -3.65
N LYS A 97 1.63 -4.38 -3.34
CA LYS A 97 2.41 -4.15 -2.11
C LYS A 97 1.56 -4.31 -0.86
N VAL A 98 0.34 -3.78 -0.87
CA VAL A 98 -0.64 -3.95 0.22
C VAL A 98 -0.87 -5.42 0.51
N TYR A 99 -1.17 -6.24 -0.50
CA TYR A 99 -1.38 -7.68 -0.33
C TYR A 99 -0.14 -8.39 0.22
N GLN A 100 1.05 -8.02 -0.25
CA GLN A 100 2.30 -8.61 0.25
C GLN A 100 2.53 -8.26 1.73
N MET A 101 2.28 -7.02 2.14
CA MET A 101 2.39 -6.60 3.54
C MET A 101 1.35 -7.27 4.43
N MET A 102 0.10 -7.38 3.98
CA MET A 102 -0.97 -8.09 4.71
C MET A 102 -0.61 -9.56 4.93
N ASN A 103 -0.16 -10.24 3.87
CA ASN A 103 0.27 -11.63 3.94
C ASN A 103 1.45 -11.81 4.91
N ARG A 104 2.39 -10.86 4.92
CA ARG A 104 3.54 -10.89 5.83
C ARG A 104 3.12 -10.73 7.29
N ILE A 105 2.21 -9.79 7.60
CA ILE A 105 1.65 -9.63 8.96
C ILE A 105 0.99 -10.94 9.41
N CYS A 106 0.13 -11.53 8.57
CA CYS A 106 -0.56 -12.78 8.89
C CYS A 106 0.40 -13.95 9.09
N HIS A 107 1.40 -14.09 8.23
CA HIS A 107 2.43 -15.13 8.34
C HIS A 107 3.21 -15.05 9.65
N ASP A 108 3.57 -13.85 10.07
CA ASP A 108 4.35 -13.61 11.29
C ASP A 108 3.48 -13.49 12.55
N GLY A 109 2.20 -13.88 12.46
CA GLY A 109 1.28 -13.99 13.59
C GLY A 109 0.71 -12.67 14.12
N GLY A 110 0.84 -11.59 13.34
CA GLY A 110 0.21 -10.30 13.60
C GLY A 110 -1.24 -10.21 13.12
N CYS A 111 -1.85 -9.04 13.31
CA CYS A 111 -3.21 -8.72 12.88
C CYS A 111 -3.21 -7.56 11.91
N VAL A 112 -3.89 -7.73 10.77
CA VAL A 112 -4.13 -6.65 9.81
C VAL A 112 -5.26 -5.75 10.31
N ALA A 113 -5.05 -4.44 10.28
CA ALA A 113 -6.04 -3.43 10.63
C ALA A 113 -6.20 -2.46 9.45
N ILE A 114 -7.39 -2.49 8.83
CA ILE A 114 -7.77 -1.54 7.78
C ILE A 114 -8.66 -0.49 8.41
N ASN A 115 -8.27 0.78 8.24
CA ASN A 115 -8.98 1.93 8.75
C ASN A 115 -10.10 2.35 7.79
N GLU A 116 -11.07 3.09 8.30
CA GLU A 116 -12.05 3.78 7.48
C GLU A 116 -11.34 4.81 6.60
N MET A 117 -11.58 4.75 5.29
CA MET A 117 -11.10 5.76 4.36
C MET A 117 -12.08 6.93 4.33
N LYS A 118 -11.57 8.11 4.64
CA LYS A 118 -12.34 9.34 4.45
C LYS A 118 -12.50 9.60 2.96
N ARG A 119 -13.69 10.03 2.55
CA ARG A 119 -13.91 10.50 1.19
C ARG A 119 -13.10 11.79 1.02
N ASP A 120 -12.10 11.72 0.18
CA ASP A 120 -11.33 12.90 -0.22
C ASP A 120 -11.88 13.40 -1.56
N THR A 121 -12.34 14.64 -1.57
CA THR A 121 -12.86 15.28 -2.78
C THR A 121 -11.79 16.23 -3.29
N HIS A 122 -10.90 15.72 -4.13
CA HIS A 122 -9.91 16.56 -4.79
C HIS A 122 -10.54 17.28 -6.00
N GLU A 123 -10.40 18.59 -6.03
CA GLU A 123 -10.76 19.42 -7.18
C GLU A 123 -9.47 20.04 -7.75
N TRP A 124 -8.89 19.38 -8.74
CA TRP A 124 -7.70 19.91 -9.41
C TRP A 124 -8.08 20.92 -10.48
N THR A 125 -7.60 22.15 -10.33
CA THR A 125 -7.87 23.23 -11.28
C THR A 125 -7.03 23.10 -12.55
N THR A 126 -5.79 22.59 -12.45
CA THR A 126 -4.87 22.42 -13.58
C THR A 126 -4.10 21.10 -13.46
N PRO A 127 -3.61 20.54 -14.60
CA PRO A 127 -2.73 19.36 -14.58
C PRO A 127 -1.45 19.56 -13.74
N LEU A 128 -0.93 20.78 -13.68
CA LEU A 128 0.23 21.11 -12.86
C LEU A 128 -0.08 21.02 -11.37
N ASN A 129 -1.24 21.52 -10.93
CA ASN A 129 -1.67 21.39 -9.54
C ASN A 129 -1.82 19.92 -9.14
N ALA A 130 -2.45 19.13 -10.02
CA ALA A 130 -2.65 17.70 -9.79
C ALA A 130 -1.31 16.94 -9.64
N LEU A 131 -0.32 17.24 -10.50
CA LEU A 131 1.02 16.64 -10.41
C LEU A 131 1.82 17.13 -9.20
N ASN A 132 1.68 18.38 -8.79
CA ASN A 132 2.34 18.89 -7.58
C ASN A 132 1.81 18.16 -6.34
N GLU A 133 0.49 18.02 -6.21
CA GLU A 133 -0.11 17.27 -5.11
C GLU A 133 0.34 15.79 -5.10
N LEU A 134 0.40 15.17 -6.27
CA LEU A 134 0.95 13.83 -6.41
C LEU A 134 2.40 13.73 -5.89
N LEU A 135 3.26 14.69 -6.23
CA LEU A 135 4.65 14.69 -5.78
C LEU A 135 4.78 14.92 -4.28
N GLU A 136 3.99 15.83 -3.71
CA GLU A 136 3.95 16.04 -2.26
C GLU A 136 3.53 14.75 -1.54
N HIS A 137 2.55 14.04 -2.08
CA HIS A 137 2.12 12.75 -1.56
C HIS A 137 3.23 11.69 -1.65
N GLU A 138 3.95 11.59 -2.79
CA GLU A 138 5.08 10.67 -2.96
C GLU A 138 6.21 10.95 -1.94
N GLN A 139 6.49 12.22 -1.66
CA GLN A 139 7.48 12.62 -0.66
C GLN A 139 7.03 12.22 0.74
N TYR A 140 5.76 12.41 1.07
CA TYR A 140 5.19 11.99 2.35
C TYR A 140 5.33 10.48 2.59
N ILE A 141 4.96 9.66 1.60
CA ILE A 141 5.10 8.20 1.74
C ILE A 141 6.56 7.79 1.82
N SER A 142 7.43 8.39 1.02
CA SER A 142 8.87 8.11 1.06
C SER A 142 9.45 8.37 2.45
N CYS A 143 9.00 9.44 3.13
CA CYS A 143 9.38 9.73 4.50
C CYS A 143 8.86 8.67 5.49
N GLN A 144 7.62 8.22 5.34
CA GLN A 144 7.04 7.16 6.19
C GLN A 144 7.79 5.83 6.02
N VAL A 145 8.06 5.43 4.78
CA VAL A 145 8.83 4.21 4.49
C VAL A 145 10.22 4.28 5.10
N ASN A 146 10.91 5.41 4.97
CA ASN A 146 12.23 5.59 5.54
C ASN A 146 12.21 5.49 7.07
N THR A 147 11.23 6.09 7.72
CA THR A 147 11.03 5.98 9.17
C THR A 147 10.80 4.53 9.59
N PHE A 148 10.00 3.79 8.82
CA PHE A 148 9.75 2.37 9.07
C PHE A 148 11.02 1.52 8.84
N LEU A 149 11.81 1.81 7.82
CA LEU A 149 13.08 1.13 7.58
C LEU A 149 14.07 1.32 8.73
N ILE A 150 14.15 2.53 9.31
CA ILE A 150 14.97 2.80 10.49
C ILE A 150 14.50 1.96 11.68
N LEU A 151 13.18 1.88 11.91
CA LEU A 151 12.60 1.03 12.95
C LEU A 151 12.95 -0.45 12.71
N CYS A 152 12.76 -0.95 11.50
CA CYS A 152 13.07 -2.34 11.14
C CYS A 152 14.54 -2.69 11.34
N ARG A 153 15.46 -1.80 10.97
CA ARG A 153 16.92 -2.00 11.17
C ARG A 153 17.26 -2.26 12.63
N ASN A 154 16.59 -1.58 13.54
CA ASN A 154 16.85 -1.67 14.98
C ASN A 154 16.12 -2.86 15.66
N VAL A 155 15.08 -3.38 15.04
CA VAL A 155 14.22 -4.41 15.64
C VAL A 155 14.33 -5.74 14.92
N ASN A 156 14.28 -5.77 13.59
CA ASN A 156 14.25 -7.00 12.81
C ASN A 156 14.72 -6.77 11.36
N MET A 157 15.93 -7.21 11.05
CA MET A 157 16.54 -7.06 9.73
C MET A 157 15.77 -7.77 8.60
N SER A 158 15.03 -8.83 8.89
CA SER A 158 14.20 -9.52 7.89
C SER A 158 13.08 -8.60 7.37
N PHE A 159 12.46 -7.80 8.26
CA PHE A 159 11.50 -6.78 7.85
C PHE A 159 12.16 -5.64 7.10
N HIS A 160 13.36 -5.22 7.51
CA HIS A 160 14.11 -4.20 6.77
C HIS A 160 14.33 -4.61 5.31
N SER A 161 14.83 -5.83 5.06
CA SER A 161 15.04 -6.35 3.70
C SER A 161 13.73 -6.46 2.92
N PHE A 162 12.67 -6.94 3.56
CA PHE A 162 11.35 -7.06 2.95
C PHE A 162 10.82 -5.70 2.48
N ILE A 163 10.80 -4.70 3.36
CA ILE A 163 10.29 -3.37 3.03
C ILE A 163 11.20 -2.67 2.01
N SER A 164 12.51 -2.80 2.12
CA SER A 164 13.45 -2.26 1.11
C SER A 164 13.16 -2.82 -0.28
N GLY A 165 12.86 -4.14 -0.38
CA GLY A 165 12.50 -4.77 -1.65
C GLY A 165 11.20 -4.24 -2.25
N LEU A 166 10.19 -3.97 -1.40
CA LEU A 166 8.90 -3.44 -1.87
C LEU A 166 9.01 -2.02 -2.44
N TYR A 167 10.01 -1.24 -1.99
CA TYR A 167 10.13 0.18 -2.32
C TYR A 167 11.38 0.54 -3.13
N ALA A 168 12.10 -0.45 -3.62
CA ALA A 168 13.30 -0.22 -4.43
C ALA A 168 13.04 0.71 -5.63
N ASP A 169 11.87 0.56 -6.28
CA ASP A 169 11.53 1.32 -7.49
C ASP A 169 10.85 2.68 -7.21
N ARG A 170 10.53 2.98 -5.95
CA ARG A 170 9.77 4.19 -5.61
C ARG A 170 10.50 5.49 -5.97
N ILE A 171 11.82 5.54 -5.75
CA ILE A 171 12.64 6.70 -6.11
C ILE A 171 12.62 6.93 -7.63
N TYR A 172 12.66 5.87 -8.41
CA TYR A 172 12.54 5.95 -9.86
C TYR A 172 11.22 6.54 -10.30
N VAL A 173 10.10 6.07 -9.73
CA VAL A 173 8.75 6.57 -10.04
C VAL A 173 8.60 8.06 -9.69
N SER A 174 9.07 8.47 -8.52
CA SER A 174 9.07 9.89 -8.13
C SER A 174 9.88 10.75 -9.09
N THR A 175 11.01 10.24 -9.59
CA THR A 175 11.84 10.93 -10.59
C THR A 175 11.10 11.09 -11.92
N VAL A 176 10.34 10.08 -12.35
CA VAL A 176 9.51 10.14 -13.56
C VAL A 176 8.42 11.21 -13.41
N PHE A 177 7.73 11.26 -12.27
CA PHE A 177 6.72 12.29 -12.02
C PHE A 177 7.30 13.71 -11.99
N MET A 178 8.47 13.90 -11.40
CA MET A 178 9.18 15.19 -11.42
C MET A 178 9.52 15.64 -12.84
N GLU A 179 10.00 14.73 -13.68
CA GLU A 179 10.32 15.06 -15.07
C GLU A 179 9.06 15.41 -15.88
N LEU A 180 7.96 14.67 -15.67
CA LEU A 180 6.68 14.97 -16.30
C LEU A 180 6.13 16.33 -15.87
N LEU A 181 6.27 16.69 -14.59
CA LEU A 181 5.92 18.03 -14.10
C LEU A 181 6.73 19.12 -14.81
N ARG A 182 8.05 18.89 -14.94
CA ARG A 182 8.95 19.83 -15.62
C ARG A 182 8.57 20.05 -17.09
N ILE A 183 8.20 18.97 -17.78
CA ILE A 183 7.75 19.03 -19.19
C ILE A 183 6.45 19.83 -19.29
N LEU A 184 5.45 19.53 -18.46
CA LEU A 184 4.17 20.23 -18.47
C LEU A 184 4.31 21.72 -18.10
N ALA A 185 5.17 22.04 -17.15
CA ALA A 185 5.44 23.44 -16.79
C ALA A 185 5.99 24.23 -17.97
N LYS A 186 6.98 23.68 -18.68
CA LYS A 186 7.55 24.31 -19.89
C LYS A 186 6.53 24.47 -21.03
N GLU A 187 5.66 23.50 -21.24
CA GLU A 187 4.61 23.60 -22.24
C GLU A 187 3.58 24.67 -21.88
N ASN A 188 3.25 24.81 -20.61
CA ASN A 188 2.35 25.84 -20.12
C ASN A 188 2.95 27.24 -20.32
N GLU A 189 4.24 27.45 -20.03
CA GLU A 189 4.95 28.72 -20.30
C GLU A 189 4.94 29.08 -21.78
N ARG A 190 5.13 28.11 -22.68
CA ARG A 190 5.09 28.37 -24.14
C ARG A 190 3.72 28.75 -24.68
N ARG A 191 2.65 28.39 -23.97
CA ARG A 191 1.27 28.72 -24.36
C ARG A 191 0.79 30.06 -23.83
N LEU A 192 1.51 30.65 -22.89
CA LEU A 192 1.22 32.02 -22.43
C LEU A 192 1.68 32.98 -23.53
N PRO A 193 0.77 33.80 -24.11
CA PRO A 193 1.16 34.81 -25.10
C PRO A 193 2.07 35.85 -24.43
N TYR A 194 3.16 36.16 -25.09
CA TYR A 194 3.97 37.33 -24.72
C TYR A 194 3.10 38.57 -24.87
N PHE A 195 2.68 39.15 -23.76
CA PHE A 195 2.10 40.49 -23.71
C PHE A 195 3.21 41.52 -23.60
#